data_9f794967316332225c96f2d995d68947
#
_entry.id   9f794967316332225c96f2d995d68947
#
_cell.length_a   1.000
_cell.length_b   1.000
_cell.length_c   1.000
_cell.angle_alpha   90.00
_cell.angle_beta   90.00
_cell.angle_gamma   90.00
#
_symmetry.space_group_name_H-M   'P 1'
#
loop_
_entity.id
_entity.type
_entity.pdbx_description
1 polymer ?
#
loop_
_entity_poly.entity_id
_entity_poly.type
_entity_poly.pdbx_seq_one_letter_code
_entity_poly.pdbx_strand_id
1 'polypeptide(L)'
;MNDRVIFSKEIINQYSEQKYGTQFFSLSNIQVGSGEGTNQETKATYNYISVVTNDYKTATVTVSNTLDEVAVNSFNAQNNVDVQLKRSLSPEHWNSFCVPFAISEDVIAEKFGAGTQICAFGSMNGNVMNFAHSTTIEAGTPYIVKPTKEVVDPSFTGVNIEATAAKKVGADGYFMQGIYSAKTDLTTDGTNLFLGDGNKFYKPAGATTARMKGLRAFFIVPQGTNLAALRANIDGATTAIDELTTVVEQPTDNRIYNLQGQFVGTSFEGLHGVYVQNGKKVLVK
;
A
#
# COMPACT_ATOMS: atom_id res chain seq x y z
N MET A 1 19.77 14.04 -0.60
CA MET A 1 20.64 13.40 0.41
C MET A 1 21.13 12.10 -0.18
N ASN A 2 22.42 11.77 -0.06
CA ASN A 2 22.87 10.46 -0.47
C ASN A 2 22.40 9.46 0.56
N ASP A 3 21.55 8.50 0.15
CA ASP A 3 21.00 7.47 1.03
C ASP A 3 22.03 6.38 1.40
N ARG A 4 23.29 6.60 1.06
CA ARG A 4 24.40 5.72 1.40
C ARG A 4 25.39 6.44 2.29
N VAL A 5 25.53 5.93 3.50
CA VAL A 5 26.63 6.32 4.38
C VAL A 5 27.70 5.23 4.29
N ILE A 6 28.88 5.60 3.85
CA ILE A 6 30.03 4.70 3.79
C ILE A 6 30.90 4.95 5.03
N PHE A 7 31.01 3.95 5.86
CA PHE A 7 31.91 3.99 7.00
C PHE A 7 33.30 3.49 6.58
N SER A 8 34.33 4.26 6.91
CA SER A 8 35.70 3.80 6.69
C SER A 8 36.08 2.66 7.66
N LYS A 9 37.03 1.84 7.24
CA LYS A 9 37.59 0.80 8.09
C LYS A 9 38.03 1.33 9.46
N GLU A 10 38.56 2.54 9.51
CA GLU A 10 39.04 3.18 10.74
C GLU A 10 37.88 3.43 11.73
N ILE A 11 36.74 3.92 11.28
CA ILE A 11 35.57 4.12 12.13
C ILE A 11 35.08 2.78 12.67
N ILE A 12 34.99 1.76 11.83
CA ILE A 12 34.56 0.42 12.26
C ILE A 12 35.55 -0.16 13.27
N ASN A 13 36.86 -0.08 13.04
CA ASN A 13 37.87 -0.57 13.97
C ASN A 13 37.86 0.20 15.29
N GLN A 14 37.73 1.52 15.24
CA GLN A 14 37.74 2.37 16.43
C GLN A 14 36.58 2.02 17.40
N TYR A 15 35.43 1.64 16.87
CA TYR A 15 34.25 1.30 17.67
C TYR A 15 34.17 -0.19 18.02
N SER A 16 34.63 -1.09 17.15
CA SER A 16 34.47 -2.54 17.34
C SER A 16 35.66 -3.16 18.09
N GLU A 17 36.89 -2.77 17.79
CA GLU A 17 38.10 -3.39 18.37
C GLU A 17 38.38 -2.88 19.79
N GLN A 18 38.13 -1.62 20.07
CA GLN A 18 38.40 -1.03 21.38
C GLN A 18 37.37 -1.31 22.47
N LYS A 19 36.11 -1.61 22.11
CA LYS A 19 35.04 -1.68 23.06
C LYS A 19 34.27 -3.00 23.10
N TYR A 20 34.16 -3.72 22.00
CA TYR A 20 33.31 -4.90 21.88
C TYR A 20 33.96 -6.11 21.18
N GLY A 21 35.25 -6.07 20.86
CA GLY A 21 35.85 -7.07 20.01
C GLY A 21 35.34 -6.96 18.55
N THR A 22 35.68 -7.88 17.72
CA THR A 22 35.54 -7.79 16.27
C THR A 22 34.13 -7.80 15.67
N GLN A 23 33.09 -7.71 16.47
CA GLN A 23 31.75 -8.05 15.94
C GLN A 23 30.58 -7.11 16.27
N PHE A 24 30.79 -6.04 16.99
CA PHE A 24 29.69 -5.11 17.33
C PHE A 24 30.07 -3.65 17.13
N PHE A 25 29.34 -2.92 16.33
CA PHE A 25 29.31 -1.48 16.43
C PHE A 25 27.88 -1.00 16.73
N SER A 26 27.79 0.05 17.54
CA SER A 26 26.51 0.63 17.88
C SER A 26 26.10 1.67 16.83
N LEU A 27 24.92 1.52 16.28
CA LEU A 27 24.32 2.51 15.39
C LEU A 27 23.76 3.73 16.14
N SER A 28 23.87 3.77 17.46
CA SER A 28 23.35 4.85 18.31
C SER A 28 23.98 6.24 18.06
N ASN A 29 25.12 6.28 17.38
CA ASN A 29 25.85 7.53 17.07
C ASN A 29 25.79 7.92 15.59
N ILE A 30 24.91 7.33 14.80
CA ILE A 30 24.72 7.79 13.42
C ILE A 30 23.94 9.09 13.45
N GLN A 31 24.63 10.19 13.23
CA GLN A 31 23.98 11.49 12.99
C GLN A 31 23.59 11.59 11.52
N VAL A 32 22.30 11.72 11.28
CA VAL A 32 21.75 12.01 9.97
C VAL A 32 21.46 13.48 9.89
N GLY A 33 22.33 14.21 9.25
CA GLY A 33 22.19 15.64 9.02
C GLY A 33 23.55 16.32 8.85
N SER A 34 23.68 17.17 7.85
CA SER A 34 24.80 18.08 7.72
C SER A 34 24.40 19.39 8.39
N GLY A 35 24.97 19.71 9.52
CA GLY A 35 24.73 20.99 10.15
C GLY A 35 25.80 21.26 11.18
N GLU A 36 26.72 22.15 10.88
CA GLU A 36 27.50 22.80 11.90
C GLU A 36 26.55 23.63 12.80
N GLY A 37 26.42 23.22 14.03
CA GLY A 37 26.24 24.13 15.15
C GLY A 37 24.85 24.66 15.44
N THR A 38 23.74 24.06 15.04
CA THR A 38 22.45 24.36 15.65
C THR A 38 21.64 23.07 15.92
N ASN A 39 21.09 23.01 17.14
CA ASN A 39 20.22 21.92 17.62
C ASN A 39 18.94 21.79 16.78
N GLN A 40 19.05 21.47 15.52
CA GLN A 40 17.94 21.07 14.69
C GLN A 40 17.92 19.52 14.72
N GLU A 41 17.12 18.97 15.60
CA GLU A 41 16.78 17.53 15.56
C GLU A 41 16.07 17.25 14.24
N THR A 42 16.84 16.78 13.26
CA THR A 42 16.26 16.20 12.05
C THR A 42 15.75 14.82 12.43
N LYS A 43 14.48 14.71 12.78
CA LYS A 43 13.84 13.42 13.00
C LYS A 43 13.68 12.71 11.69
N ALA A 44 14.68 11.93 11.28
CA ALA A 44 14.55 10.94 10.25
C ALA A 44 14.06 9.64 10.91
N THR A 45 12.87 9.19 10.57
CA THR A 45 12.36 7.92 11.05
C THR A 45 12.83 6.83 10.09
N TYR A 46 13.75 6.00 10.52
CA TYR A 46 14.20 4.82 9.77
C TYR A 46 13.46 3.60 10.29
N ASN A 47 12.90 2.79 9.39
CA ASN A 47 12.26 1.55 9.81
C ASN A 47 13.27 0.44 10.06
N TYR A 48 14.36 0.41 9.33
CA TYR A 48 15.54 -0.37 9.66
C TYR A 48 16.77 0.16 8.94
N ILE A 49 17.92 -0.14 9.49
CA ILE A 49 19.22 0.12 8.89
C ILE A 49 19.90 -1.23 8.72
N SER A 50 20.21 -1.63 7.49
CA SER A 50 21.03 -2.81 7.24
C SER A 50 22.48 -2.40 7.01
N VAL A 51 23.38 -3.09 7.67
CA VAL A 51 24.83 -2.91 7.48
C VAL A 51 25.36 -4.13 6.77
N VAL A 52 25.83 -3.93 5.53
CA VAL A 52 26.51 -4.98 4.77
C VAL A 52 28.00 -4.69 4.82
N THR A 53 28.77 -5.57 5.43
CA THR A 53 30.24 -5.48 5.46
C THR A 53 30.83 -6.51 4.51
N ASN A 54 31.51 -6.05 3.49
CA ASN A 54 32.41 -6.89 2.69
C ASN A 54 33.83 -6.65 3.19
N ASP A 55 34.48 -7.69 3.61
CA ASP A 55 35.90 -7.71 4.00
C ASP A 55 36.31 -6.82 5.19
N TYR A 56 35.38 -6.39 6.02
CA TYR A 56 35.63 -5.46 7.14
C TYR A 56 36.32 -4.13 6.74
N LYS A 57 36.37 -3.82 5.46
CA LYS A 57 37.05 -2.62 4.94
C LYS A 57 36.12 -1.43 4.77
N THR A 58 34.88 -1.71 4.40
CA THR A 58 33.82 -0.69 4.21
C THR A 58 32.49 -1.27 4.64
N ALA A 59 31.72 -0.49 5.39
CA ALA A 59 30.32 -0.81 5.67
C ALA A 59 29.45 0.14 4.86
N THR A 60 28.51 -0.40 4.10
CA THR A 60 27.47 0.38 3.45
C THR A 60 26.21 0.28 4.29
N VAL A 61 25.72 1.40 4.79
CA VAL A 61 24.43 1.47 5.45
C VAL A 61 23.40 1.80 4.38
N THR A 62 22.49 0.88 4.14
CA THR A 62 21.36 1.10 3.24
C THR A 62 20.16 1.44 4.10
N VAL A 63 19.56 2.60 3.88
CA VAL A 63 18.31 3.00 4.50
C VAL A 63 17.19 2.53 3.59
N SER A 64 16.29 1.73 4.13
CA SER A 64 15.11 1.28 3.41
C SER A 64 13.92 2.15 3.80
N ASN A 65 13.23 2.68 2.81
CA ASN A 65 11.96 3.36 3.01
C ASN A 65 10.84 2.34 3.17
N THR A 66 10.06 2.47 4.23
CA THR A 66 8.86 1.65 4.40
C THR A 66 7.62 2.48 4.05
N LEU A 67 6.83 1.98 3.13
CA LEU A 67 5.51 2.49 2.83
C LEU A 67 4.47 1.53 3.40
N ASP A 68 3.67 2.01 4.34
CA ASP A 68 2.71 1.20 5.10
C ASP A 68 1.27 1.55 4.68
N GLU A 69 0.47 0.55 4.36
CA GLU A 69 -0.91 0.75 3.92
C GLU A 69 -1.84 1.30 5.02
N VAL A 70 -1.45 1.20 6.29
CA VAL A 70 -2.26 1.71 7.42
C VAL A 70 -1.73 3.01 8.01
N ALA A 71 -0.47 3.37 7.73
CA ALA A 71 0.16 4.57 8.22
C ALA A 71 -0.01 5.75 7.25
N VAL A 72 0.31 6.95 7.71
CA VAL A 72 0.48 8.12 6.84
C VAL A 72 1.88 8.04 6.22
N ASN A 73 1.93 7.87 4.92
CA ASN A 73 3.18 7.86 4.17
C ASN A 73 3.58 9.29 3.81
N SER A 74 4.68 9.76 4.36
CA SER A 74 5.34 10.99 3.96
C SER A 74 6.70 10.65 3.38
N PHE A 75 7.02 11.17 2.21
CA PHE A 75 8.29 10.93 1.54
C PHE A 75 8.67 12.15 0.68
N ASN A 76 9.96 12.30 0.46
CA ASN A 76 10.51 13.23 -0.51
C ASN A 76 10.95 12.45 -1.76
N ALA A 77 11.16 13.16 -2.86
CA ALA A 77 11.79 12.55 -4.04
C ALA A 77 13.17 12.00 -3.68
N GLN A 78 13.43 10.76 -4.04
CA GLN A 78 14.68 10.06 -3.76
C GLN A 78 15.02 9.19 -4.95
N ASN A 79 16.31 9.09 -5.26
CA ASN A 79 16.79 8.27 -6.36
C ASN A 79 17.56 7.07 -5.85
N ASN A 80 17.40 5.92 -6.50
CA ASN A 80 18.14 4.69 -6.24
C ASN A 80 18.06 4.26 -4.78
N VAL A 81 16.85 4.17 -4.24
CA VAL A 81 16.58 3.77 -2.85
C VAL A 81 15.90 2.42 -2.77
N ASP A 82 16.06 1.75 -1.64
CA ASP A 82 15.32 0.53 -1.35
C ASP A 82 14.00 0.89 -0.66
N VAL A 83 12.93 0.22 -1.09
CA VAL A 83 11.58 0.43 -0.56
C VAL A 83 10.98 -0.91 -0.15
N GLN A 84 10.40 -0.97 1.04
CA GLN A 84 9.53 -2.05 1.47
C GLN A 84 8.08 -1.57 1.53
N LEU A 85 7.18 -2.27 0.86
CA LEU A 85 5.75 -2.05 1.05
C LEU A 85 5.25 -2.94 2.20
N LYS A 86 4.55 -2.35 3.15
CA LYS A 86 3.79 -3.07 4.18
C LYS A 86 2.38 -3.29 3.67
N ARG A 87 2.26 -4.19 2.71
CA ARG A 87 1.03 -4.52 2.03
C ARG A 87 1.08 -5.90 1.39
N SER A 88 -0.03 -6.64 1.48
CA SER A 88 -0.23 -7.91 0.79
C SER A 88 -1.18 -7.77 -0.40
N LEU A 89 -0.96 -8.58 -1.45
CA LEU A 89 -1.83 -8.72 -2.60
C LEU A 89 -2.22 -10.20 -2.75
N SER A 90 -3.52 -10.44 -2.93
CA SER A 90 -4.05 -11.78 -3.16
C SER A 90 -4.06 -12.14 -4.65
N PRO A 91 -3.66 -13.35 -5.04
CA PRO A 91 -3.82 -13.82 -6.41
C PRO A 91 -5.28 -14.17 -6.78
N GLU A 92 -6.14 -14.34 -5.77
CA GLU A 92 -7.54 -14.71 -5.97
C GLU A 92 -8.38 -13.53 -6.49
N HIS A 93 -7.94 -12.29 -6.23
CA HIS A 93 -8.72 -11.09 -6.50
C HIS A 93 -7.91 -10.02 -7.21
N TRP A 94 -8.62 -9.14 -7.91
CA TRP A 94 -8.07 -7.87 -8.36
C TRP A 94 -7.79 -6.98 -7.15
N ASN A 95 -6.59 -6.42 -7.10
CA ASN A 95 -6.15 -5.51 -6.06
C ASN A 95 -5.97 -4.12 -6.65
N SER A 96 -6.59 -3.09 -6.12
CA SER A 96 -6.25 -1.71 -6.51
C SER A 96 -4.85 -1.37 -5.99
N PHE A 97 -4.01 -0.71 -6.78
CA PHE A 97 -2.60 -0.49 -6.49
C PHE A 97 -2.13 0.89 -6.95
N CYS A 98 -1.41 1.60 -6.10
CA CYS A 98 -0.80 2.88 -6.43
C CYS A 98 0.42 3.13 -5.54
N VAL A 99 1.59 3.32 -6.14
CA VAL A 99 2.85 3.55 -5.44
C VAL A 99 3.61 4.74 -6.04
N PRO A 100 4.48 5.42 -5.27
CA PRO A 100 5.18 6.63 -5.73
C PRO A 100 6.46 6.34 -6.53
N PHE A 101 6.61 5.14 -7.08
CA PHE A 101 7.75 4.74 -7.90
C PHE A 101 7.31 3.82 -9.04
N ALA A 102 8.07 3.82 -10.11
CA ALA A 102 7.82 2.94 -11.25
C ALA A 102 8.31 1.51 -10.99
N ILE A 103 7.62 0.52 -11.57
CA ILE A 103 7.99 -0.89 -11.49
C ILE A 103 8.00 -1.44 -12.92
N SER A 104 9.15 -1.97 -13.34
CA SER A 104 9.32 -2.57 -14.66
C SER A 104 8.68 -3.96 -14.74
N GLU A 105 8.47 -4.43 -15.97
CA GLU A 105 7.88 -5.76 -16.25
C GLU A 105 8.66 -6.90 -15.58
N ASP A 106 9.99 -6.86 -15.66
CA ASP A 106 10.85 -7.89 -15.04
C ASP A 106 10.67 -7.93 -13.52
N VAL A 107 10.62 -6.76 -12.88
CA VAL A 107 10.41 -6.65 -11.42
C VAL A 107 9.01 -7.07 -11.03
N ILE A 108 8.00 -6.79 -11.86
CA ILE A 108 6.64 -7.28 -11.67
C ILE A 108 6.61 -8.81 -11.71
N ALA A 109 7.22 -9.41 -12.74
CA ALA A 109 7.31 -10.86 -12.86
C ALA A 109 8.04 -11.51 -11.67
N GLU A 110 9.11 -10.88 -11.19
CA GLU A 110 9.86 -11.34 -10.02
C GLU A 110 9.02 -11.25 -8.74
N LYS A 111 8.43 -10.10 -8.46
CA LYS A 111 7.77 -9.81 -7.17
C LYS A 111 6.34 -10.33 -7.09
N PHE A 112 5.58 -10.24 -8.19
CA PHE A 112 4.16 -10.57 -8.23
C PHE A 112 3.87 -11.90 -8.95
N GLY A 113 4.85 -12.45 -9.66
CA GLY A 113 4.78 -13.67 -10.43
C GLY A 113 4.66 -13.41 -11.93
N ALA A 114 5.24 -14.31 -12.73
CA ALA A 114 5.13 -14.27 -14.18
C ALA A 114 3.65 -14.39 -14.61
N GLY A 115 3.22 -13.58 -15.57
CA GLY A 115 1.82 -13.53 -16.01
C GLY A 115 0.89 -12.72 -15.11
N THR A 116 1.43 -11.95 -14.17
CA THR A 116 0.65 -10.94 -13.41
C THR A 116 -0.09 -10.02 -14.37
N GLN A 117 -1.38 -9.84 -14.13
CA GLN A 117 -2.21 -8.92 -14.92
C GLN A 117 -2.22 -7.54 -14.26
N ILE A 118 -1.98 -6.51 -15.05
CA ILE A 118 -2.00 -5.11 -14.62
C ILE A 118 -2.85 -4.34 -15.61
N CYS A 119 -3.84 -3.60 -15.11
CA CYS A 119 -4.71 -2.82 -15.96
C CYS A 119 -4.92 -1.42 -15.40
N ALA A 120 -4.83 -0.43 -16.28
CA ALA A 120 -5.13 0.97 -15.98
C ALA A 120 -6.58 1.28 -16.38
N PHE A 121 -7.24 2.14 -15.61
CA PHE A 121 -8.55 2.66 -16.01
C PHE A 121 -8.39 3.57 -17.23
N GLY A 122 -9.13 3.27 -18.29
CA GLY A 122 -9.07 4.01 -19.54
C GLY A 122 -10.26 4.95 -19.73
N SER A 123 -11.45 4.40 -19.93
CA SER A 123 -12.63 5.18 -20.33
C SER A 123 -13.94 4.50 -19.92
N MET A 124 -15.02 5.22 -20.09
CA MET A 124 -16.38 4.68 -20.01
C MET A 124 -16.96 4.41 -21.39
N ASN A 125 -17.75 3.35 -21.50
CA ASN A 125 -18.63 3.12 -22.64
C ASN A 125 -20.04 2.76 -22.09
N GLY A 126 -20.93 3.73 -22.09
CA GLY A 126 -22.20 3.61 -21.37
C GLY A 126 -21.97 3.37 -19.88
N ASN A 127 -22.42 2.23 -19.38
CA ASN A 127 -22.22 1.83 -17.97
C ASN A 127 -20.99 0.93 -17.75
N VAL A 128 -20.12 0.79 -18.75
CA VAL A 128 -18.94 -0.09 -18.71
C VAL A 128 -17.67 0.71 -18.50
N MET A 129 -17.00 0.47 -17.39
CA MET A 129 -15.63 0.92 -17.12
C MET A 129 -14.67 0.06 -17.91
N ASN A 130 -13.91 0.64 -18.85
CA ASN A 130 -12.91 -0.09 -19.61
C ASN A 130 -11.53 0.08 -19.00
N PHE A 131 -10.86 -1.02 -18.80
CA PHE A 131 -9.49 -1.10 -18.33
C PHE A 131 -8.59 -1.62 -19.44
N ALA A 132 -7.44 -0.99 -19.61
CA ALA A 132 -6.45 -1.37 -20.61
C ALA A 132 -5.25 -2.04 -19.93
N HIS A 133 -4.75 -3.09 -20.56
CA HIS A 133 -3.56 -3.81 -20.08
C HIS A 133 -2.32 -2.91 -20.06
N SER A 134 -1.48 -3.13 -19.06
CA SER A 134 -0.15 -2.54 -18.93
C SER A 134 0.86 -3.61 -18.54
N THR A 135 2.07 -3.52 -19.03
CA THR A 135 3.18 -4.40 -18.62
C THR A 135 4.03 -3.78 -17.52
N THR A 136 3.83 -2.49 -17.21
CA THR A 136 4.59 -1.74 -16.23
C THR A 136 3.67 -0.98 -15.29
N ILE A 137 4.19 -0.54 -14.16
CA ILE A 137 3.53 0.38 -13.24
C ILE A 137 4.30 1.69 -13.25
N GLU A 138 3.62 2.79 -13.58
CA GLU A 138 4.17 4.14 -13.50
C GLU A 138 3.98 4.73 -12.10
N ALA A 139 4.92 5.55 -11.66
CA ALA A 139 4.83 6.25 -10.39
C ALA A 139 3.54 7.09 -10.29
N GLY A 140 2.83 6.92 -9.20
CA GLY A 140 1.62 7.66 -8.88
C GLY A 140 0.38 7.28 -9.69
N THR A 141 0.50 6.48 -10.72
CA THR A 141 -0.63 6.03 -11.54
C THR A 141 -1.37 4.89 -10.84
N PRO A 142 -2.69 4.98 -10.67
CA PRO A 142 -3.47 3.90 -10.08
C PRO A 142 -3.75 2.78 -11.09
N TYR A 143 -3.62 1.55 -10.63
CA TYR A 143 -3.89 0.32 -11.37
C TYR A 143 -4.77 -0.64 -10.60
N ILE A 144 -5.37 -1.59 -11.29
CA ILE A 144 -5.80 -2.87 -10.73
C ILE A 144 -4.77 -3.93 -11.11
N VAL A 145 -4.42 -4.78 -10.13
CA VAL A 145 -3.36 -5.79 -10.28
C VAL A 145 -3.90 -7.13 -9.80
N LYS A 146 -3.72 -8.18 -10.59
CA LYS A 146 -4.00 -9.57 -10.21
C LYS A 146 -2.69 -10.35 -10.30
N PRO A 147 -1.97 -10.52 -9.17
CA PRO A 147 -0.73 -11.30 -9.16
C PRO A 147 -1.01 -12.78 -9.40
N THR A 148 -0.01 -13.54 -9.83
CA THR A 148 -0.13 -14.99 -10.02
C THR A 148 0.34 -15.81 -8.82
N LYS A 149 0.83 -15.12 -7.79
CA LYS A 149 1.20 -15.71 -6.49
C LYS A 149 0.81 -14.77 -5.36
N GLU A 150 0.70 -15.28 -4.16
CA GLU A 150 0.55 -14.42 -2.97
C GLU A 150 1.76 -13.50 -2.83
N VAL A 151 1.51 -12.24 -2.56
CA VAL A 151 2.53 -11.20 -2.36
C VAL A 151 2.39 -10.67 -0.95
N VAL A 152 3.45 -10.79 -0.15
CA VAL A 152 3.46 -10.30 1.23
C VAL A 152 4.65 -9.37 1.42
N ASP A 153 4.37 -8.13 1.81
CA ASP A 153 5.37 -7.12 2.14
C ASP A 153 6.55 -7.04 1.15
N PRO A 154 6.30 -6.87 -0.17
CA PRO A 154 7.36 -6.94 -1.17
C PRO A 154 8.36 -5.80 -1.02
N SER A 155 9.63 -6.11 -1.28
CA SER A 155 10.72 -5.14 -1.28
C SER A 155 11.22 -4.90 -2.71
N PHE A 156 11.53 -3.64 -2.99
CA PHE A 156 12.03 -3.15 -4.27
C PHE A 156 13.37 -2.44 -4.04
N THR A 157 14.36 -2.74 -4.86
CA THR A 157 15.71 -2.18 -4.74
C THR A 157 15.99 -1.19 -5.85
N GLY A 158 16.69 -0.11 -5.51
CA GLY A 158 17.17 0.85 -6.48
C GLY A 158 16.07 1.65 -7.20
N VAL A 159 14.91 1.81 -6.59
CA VAL A 159 13.80 2.56 -7.19
C VAL A 159 13.96 4.07 -6.99
N ASN A 160 13.29 4.84 -7.83
CA ASN A 160 13.19 6.29 -7.67
C ASN A 160 11.81 6.64 -7.12
N ILE A 161 11.76 7.20 -5.91
CA ILE A 161 10.54 7.73 -5.33
C ILE A 161 10.28 9.11 -5.91
N GLU A 162 9.11 9.32 -6.47
CA GLU A 162 8.66 10.62 -6.97
C GLU A 162 7.82 11.34 -5.91
N ALA A 163 8.15 12.62 -5.62
CA ALA A 163 7.39 13.45 -4.67
C ALA A 163 6.06 13.98 -5.25
N THR A 164 5.54 13.34 -6.29
CA THR A 164 4.27 13.72 -6.91
C THR A 164 3.10 13.12 -6.16
N ALA A 165 1.99 13.85 -6.08
CA ALA A 165 0.74 13.30 -5.55
C ALA A 165 0.27 12.10 -6.39
N ALA A 166 -0.42 11.16 -5.75
CA ALA A 166 -1.07 10.07 -6.46
C ALA A 166 -2.06 10.64 -7.50
N LYS A 167 -2.00 10.11 -8.71
CA LYS A 167 -2.74 10.63 -9.86
C LYS A 167 -4.22 10.25 -9.78
N LYS A 168 -5.03 11.09 -10.41
CA LYS A 168 -6.43 10.86 -10.74
C LYS A 168 -6.52 10.67 -12.24
N VAL A 169 -6.89 9.48 -12.69
CA VAL A 169 -6.99 9.13 -14.12
C VAL A 169 -8.44 8.87 -14.51
N GLY A 170 -8.81 9.23 -15.72
CA GLY A 170 -10.17 9.07 -16.25
C GLY A 170 -10.70 10.33 -16.90
N ALA A 171 -11.98 10.32 -17.28
CA ALA A 171 -12.68 11.40 -17.94
C ALA A 171 -14.19 11.37 -17.62
N ASP A 172 -14.90 12.42 -18.05
CA ASP A 172 -16.37 12.51 -18.04
C ASP A 172 -17.04 12.24 -16.67
N GLY A 173 -16.35 12.64 -15.60
CA GLY A 173 -16.84 12.45 -14.23
C GLY A 173 -16.48 11.08 -13.63
N TYR A 174 -15.95 10.16 -14.40
CA TYR A 174 -15.50 8.83 -13.95
C TYR A 174 -13.99 8.80 -13.82
N PHE A 175 -13.50 8.52 -12.65
CA PHE A 175 -12.07 8.54 -12.37
C PHE A 175 -11.66 7.39 -11.45
N MET A 176 -10.42 6.97 -11.59
CA MET A 176 -9.71 6.17 -10.61
C MET A 176 -8.68 7.06 -9.91
N GLN A 177 -8.79 7.22 -8.61
CA GLN A 177 -7.94 8.06 -7.79
C GLN A 177 -7.01 7.21 -6.94
N GLY A 178 -5.70 7.38 -7.16
CA GLY A 178 -4.68 6.76 -6.32
C GLY A 178 -4.56 7.43 -4.95
N ILE A 179 -4.16 6.66 -3.96
CA ILE A 179 -3.82 7.14 -2.61
C ILE A 179 -2.58 6.43 -2.09
N TYR A 180 -1.70 7.18 -1.43
CA TYR A 180 -0.53 6.61 -0.75
C TYR A 180 -0.79 6.35 0.72
N SER A 181 -1.54 7.22 1.36
CA SER A 181 -1.92 7.12 2.78
C SER A 181 -3.34 6.62 2.95
N ALA A 182 -3.62 6.06 4.11
CA ALA A 182 -4.97 5.62 4.45
C ALA A 182 -5.96 6.80 4.39
N LYS A 183 -7.11 6.57 3.80
CA LYS A 183 -8.21 7.53 3.67
C LYS A 183 -9.39 7.09 4.54
N THR A 184 -9.94 8.01 5.31
CA THR A 184 -10.99 7.71 6.31
C THR A 184 -12.31 8.45 6.07
N ASP A 185 -12.43 9.12 4.91
CA ASP A 185 -13.50 10.04 4.57
C ASP A 185 -14.03 9.84 3.13
N LEU A 186 -14.12 8.58 2.69
CA LEU A 186 -14.84 8.27 1.45
C LEU A 186 -16.29 8.68 1.58
N THR A 187 -16.88 9.15 0.50
CA THR A 187 -18.31 9.52 0.50
C THR A 187 -19.19 8.28 0.61
N THR A 188 -20.36 8.42 1.24
CA THR A 188 -21.34 7.34 1.40
C THR A 188 -22.54 7.49 0.46
N ASP A 189 -22.55 8.54 -0.37
CA ASP A 189 -23.62 8.88 -1.30
C ASP A 189 -23.59 8.07 -2.62
N GLY A 190 -22.62 7.16 -2.76
CA GLY A 190 -22.44 6.35 -3.96
C GLY A 190 -21.52 6.98 -5.01
N THR A 191 -20.95 8.15 -4.76
CA THR A 191 -19.96 8.76 -5.67
C THR A 191 -18.56 8.22 -5.50
N ASN A 192 -18.27 7.55 -4.37
CA ASN A 192 -17.00 6.80 -4.19
C ASN A 192 -17.25 5.30 -4.14
N LEU A 193 -16.47 4.57 -4.92
CA LEU A 193 -16.48 3.12 -4.97
C LEU A 193 -15.09 2.58 -4.76
N PHE A 194 -14.97 1.39 -4.20
CA PHE A 194 -13.70 0.70 -4.07
C PHE A 194 -13.85 -0.77 -4.48
N LEU A 195 -12.74 -1.34 -4.90
CA LEU A 195 -12.66 -2.74 -5.27
C LEU A 195 -12.46 -3.57 -3.99
N GLY A 196 -13.30 -4.56 -3.80
CA GLY A 196 -13.27 -5.46 -2.64
C GLY A 196 -13.39 -6.93 -3.04
N ASP A 197 -13.74 -7.75 -2.06
CA ASP A 197 -13.79 -9.20 -2.20
C ASP A 197 -14.73 -9.65 -3.34
N GLY A 198 -14.34 -10.75 -3.99
CA GLY A 198 -15.10 -11.32 -5.09
C GLY A 198 -15.08 -10.46 -6.35
N ASN A 199 -14.06 -9.61 -6.52
CA ASN A 199 -13.90 -8.72 -7.68
C ASN A 199 -15.12 -7.81 -7.89
N LYS A 200 -15.66 -7.27 -6.81
CA LYS A 200 -16.86 -6.41 -6.86
C LYS A 200 -16.52 -4.98 -6.46
N PHE A 201 -17.28 -4.06 -7.04
CA PHE A 201 -17.30 -2.69 -6.54
C PHE A 201 -18.19 -2.58 -5.32
N TYR A 202 -17.73 -1.87 -4.32
CA TYR A 202 -18.45 -1.56 -3.11
C TYR A 202 -18.56 -0.05 -2.93
N LYS A 203 -19.68 0.41 -2.43
CA LYS A 203 -19.81 1.76 -1.88
C LYS A 203 -19.74 1.70 -0.36
N PRO A 204 -19.17 2.70 0.32
CA PRO A 204 -19.27 2.77 1.77
C PRO A 204 -20.74 2.85 2.22
N ALA A 205 -21.12 2.00 3.15
CA ALA A 205 -22.48 1.99 3.71
C ALA A 205 -22.69 3.04 4.83
N GLY A 206 -21.59 3.56 5.40
CA GLY A 206 -21.63 4.53 6.49
C GLY A 206 -20.23 4.98 6.90
N ALA A 207 -20.13 5.90 7.85
CA ALA A 207 -18.87 6.49 8.28
C ALA A 207 -17.83 5.46 8.78
N THR A 208 -18.27 4.33 9.34
CA THR A 208 -17.38 3.26 9.79
C THR A 208 -16.76 2.46 8.65
N THR A 209 -17.42 2.40 7.50
CA THR A 209 -16.99 1.72 6.28
C THR A 209 -16.42 2.66 5.23
N ALA A 210 -16.51 3.99 5.47
CA ALA A 210 -15.95 5.02 4.60
C ALA A 210 -14.42 5.12 4.74
N ARG A 211 -13.74 3.98 4.77
CA ARG A 211 -12.30 3.87 5.04
C ARG A 211 -11.62 3.00 4.00
N MET A 212 -10.42 3.40 3.61
CA MET A 212 -9.56 2.64 2.74
C MET A 212 -8.12 2.75 3.24
N LYS A 213 -7.40 1.66 3.21
CA LYS A 213 -5.95 1.65 3.47
C LYS A 213 -5.21 2.35 2.32
N GLY A 214 -4.00 2.80 2.59
CA GLY A 214 -3.14 3.43 1.60
C GLY A 214 -2.59 2.48 0.53
N LEU A 215 -1.76 3.01 -0.37
CA LEU A 215 -1.15 2.30 -1.49
C LEU A 215 -2.18 1.63 -2.42
N ARG A 216 -3.37 2.22 -2.50
CA ARG A 216 -4.54 1.71 -3.22
C ARG A 216 -5.10 2.78 -4.16
N ALA A 217 -6.26 2.45 -4.74
CA ALA A 217 -7.05 3.41 -5.48
C ALA A 217 -8.54 3.15 -5.26
N PHE A 218 -9.33 4.21 -5.37
CA PHE A 218 -10.78 4.15 -5.36
C PHE A 218 -11.33 4.81 -6.62
N PHE A 219 -12.60 4.55 -6.89
CA PHE A 219 -13.28 5.10 -8.05
C PHE A 219 -14.18 6.25 -7.65
N ILE A 220 -14.21 7.26 -8.49
CA ILE A 220 -15.12 8.40 -8.39
C ILE A 220 -16.08 8.29 -9.56
N VAL A 221 -17.38 8.33 -9.28
CA VAL A 221 -18.42 8.30 -10.30
C VAL A 221 -19.37 9.49 -10.10
N PRO A 222 -20.03 9.97 -11.16
CA PRO A 222 -20.99 11.06 -11.04
C PRO A 222 -22.13 10.73 -10.07
N GLN A 223 -22.66 11.75 -9.39
CA GLN A 223 -23.85 11.60 -8.58
C GLN A 223 -25.03 11.15 -9.46
N GLY A 224 -25.84 10.22 -8.96
CA GLY A 224 -26.96 9.67 -9.71
C GLY A 224 -26.58 8.55 -10.69
N THR A 225 -25.32 8.13 -10.73
CA THR A 225 -24.90 6.94 -11.50
C THR A 225 -25.72 5.73 -11.08
N ASN A 226 -26.28 4.99 -12.04
CA ASN A 226 -26.95 3.72 -11.77
C ASN A 226 -25.92 2.65 -11.42
N LEU A 227 -25.60 2.55 -10.13
CA LEU A 227 -24.57 1.64 -9.63
C LEU A 227 -24.89 0.17 -9.90
N ALA A 228 -26.18 -0.20 -9.91
CA ALA A 228 -26.58 -1.58 -10.21
C ALA A 228 -26.30 -2.00 -11.66
N ALA A 229 -26.24 -1.02 -12.55
CA ALA A 229 -25.93 -1.25 -13.96
C ALA A 229 -24.42 -1.12 -14.28
N LEU A 230 -23.62 -0.61 -13.34
CA LEU A 230 -22.17 -0.40 -13.56
C LEU A 230 -21.47 -1.74 -13.73
N ARG A 231 -20.63 -1.81 -14.74
CA ARG A 231 -19.83 -2.99 -15.09
C ARG A 231 -18.38 -2.58 -15.30
N ALA A 232 -17.47 -3.54 -15.29
CA ALA A 232 -16.10 -3.33 -15.74
C ALA A 232 -15.75 -4.32 -16.84
N ASN A 233 -15.06 -3.83 -17.82
CA ASN A 233 -14.42 -4.62 -18.87
C ASN A 233 -12.91 -4.50 -18.68
N ILE A 234 -12.26 -5.62 -18.45
CA ILE A 234 -10.84 -5.68 -18.21
C ILE A 234 -10.19 -6.31 -19.43
N ASP A 235 -9.31 -5.54 -20.08
CA ASP A 235 -8.47 -5.95 -21.21
C ASP A 235 -9.17 -6.34 -22.49
N GLY A 236 -10.43 -6.06 -22.69
CA GLY A 236 -11.12 -6.29 -23.97
C GLY A 236 -10.96 -7.67 -24.60
N ALA A 237 -10.17 -8.53 -24.02
CA ALA A 237 -9.85 -9.85 -24.52
C ALA A 237 -10.83 -10.87 -23.95
N THR A 238 -11.38 -11.65 -24.81
CA THR A 238 -12.32 -12.74 -24.69
C THR A 238 -11.87 -13.95 -23.85
N THR A 239 -10.88 -13.82 -23.04
CA THR A 239 -10.52 -14.85 -22.05
C THR A 239 -11.21 -14.54 -20.74
N ALA A 240 -11.88 -15.52 -20.18
CA ALA A 240 -12.65 -15.48 -18.94
C ALA A 240 -11.97 -14.69 -17.81
N ILE A 241 -12.02 -13.38 -17.91
CA ILE A 241 -11.62 -12.46 -16.86
C ILE A 241 -12.85 -12.28 -16.00
N ASP A 242 -12.66 -12.44 -14.70
CA ASP A 242 -13.71 -12.21 -13.72
C ASP A 242 -14.27 -10.81 -13.94
N GLU A 243 -15.46 -10.76 -14.48
CA GLU A 243 -16.16 -9.52 -14.74
C GLU A 243 -16.43 -8.81 -13.42
N LEU A 244 -15.92 -7.60 -13.27
CA LEU A 244 -16.26 -6.73 -12.13
C LEU A 244 -17.71 -6.28 -12.31
N THR A 245 -18.66 -7.04 -11.78
CA THR A 245 -20.02 -7.00 -12.28
C THR A 245 -21.04 -6.28 -11.41
N THR A 246 -20.71 -5.98 -10.16
CA THR A 246 -21.77 -5.47 -9.27
C THR A 246 -21.25 -4.47 -8.27
N VAL A 247 -21.91 -3.34 -8.14
CA VAL A 247 -21.74 -2.44 -7.01
C VAL A 247 -22.66 -2.89 -5.89
N VAL A 248 -22.09 -3.22 -4.74
CA VAL A 248 -22.84 -3.56 -3.53
C VAL A 248 -22.47 -2.61 -2.40
N GLU A 249 -23.32 -2.50 -1.43
CA GLU A 249 -22.93 -1.84 -0.18
C GLU A 249 -21.88 -2.70 0.52
N GLN A 250 -20.86 -2.08 1.07
CA GLN A 250 -19.88 -2.82 1.85
C GLN A 250 -20.61 -3.51 3.01
N PRO A 251 -20.47 -4.84 3.15
CA PRO A 251 -21.07 -5.53 4.26
C PRO A 251 -20.56 -4.93 5.58
N THR A 252 -21.46 -4.63 6.47
CA THR A 252 -21.07 -4.35 7.85
C THR A 252 -20.46 -5.63 8.40
N ASP A 253 -19.28 -5.57 8.95
CA ASP A 253 -18.68 -6.71 9.64
C ASP A 253 -19.45 -6.95 10.95
N ASN A 254 -20.42 -7.84 10.91
CA ASN A 254 -21.23 -8.18 12.07
C ASN A 254 -20.56 -9.21 12.99
N ARG A 255 -19.32 -9.60 12.68
CA ARG A 255 -18.59 -10.56 13.51
C ARG A 255 -18.27 -9.96 14.88
N ILE A 256 -18.60 -10.72 15.90
CA ILE A 256 -18.39 -10.36 17.30
C ILE A 256 -17.26 -11.21 17.83
N TYR A 257 -16.34 -10.59 18.54
CA TYR A 257 -15.19 -11.24 19.15
C TYR A 257 -15.20 -10.98 20.65
N ASN A 258 -14.72 -11.94 21.44
CA ASN A 258 -14.43 -11.71 22.84
C ASN A 258 -13.13 -10.87 22.99
N LEU A 259 -12.78 -10.49 24.23
CA LEU A 259 -11.58 -9.70 24.49
C LEU A 259 -10.27 -10.45 24.19
N GLN A 260 -10.32 -11.76 24.02
CA GLN A 260 -9.19 -12.61 23.62
C GLN A 260 -9.06 -12.71 22.07
N GLY A 261 -9.95 -12.04 21.33
CA GLY A 261 -9.95 -12.05 19.86
C GLY A 261 -10.60 -13.29 19.24
N GLN A 262 -11.28 -14.13 20.00
CA GLN A 262 -11.98 -15.30 19.49
C GLN A 262 -13.37 -14.88 18.95
N PHE A 263 -13.72 -15.38 17.78
CA PHE A 263 -15.04 -15.19 17.18
C PHE A 263 -16.12 -15.88 18.04
N VAL A 264 -17.17 -15.15 18.38
CA VAL A 264 -18.28 -15.65 19.21
C VAL A 264 -19.63 -15.66 18.50
N GLY A 265 -19.76 -14.96 17.36
CA GLY A 265 -20.99 -14.94 16.59
C GLY A 265 -21.18 -13.65 15.82
N THR A 266 -22.38 -13.49 15.23
CA THR A 266 -22.79 -12.32 14.47
C THR A 266 -23.99 -11.59 15.10
N SER A 267 -24.53 -12.09 16.22
CA SER A 267 -25.60 -11.49 17.02
C SER A 267 -25.17 -11.43 18.49
N PHE A 268 -25.59 -10.39 19.17
CA PHE A 268 -25.41 -10.24 20.63
C PHE A 268 -26.47 -10.98 21.45
N GLU A 269 -27.42 -11.64 20.81
CA GLU A 269 -28.48 -12.37 21.51
C GLU A 269 -27.89 -13.50 22.37
N GLY A 270 -28.23 -13.50 23.65
CA GLY A 270 -27.71 -14.46 24.63
C GLY A 270 -26.28 -14.21 25.11
N LEU A 271 -25.62 -13.14 24.65
CA LEU A 271 -24.31 -12.74 25.14
C LEU A 271 -24.44 -11.75 26.29
N HIS A 272 -23.53 -11.82 27.26
CA HIS A 272 -23.41 -10.87 28.36
C HIS A 272 -21.92 -10.55 28.58
N GLY A 273 -21.60 -9.28 28.74
CA GLY A 273 -20.22 -8.85 28.96
C GLY A 273 -19.68 -7.91 27.90
N VAL A 274 -18.34 -7.83 27.78
CA VAL A 274 -17.69 -6.92 26.84
C VAL A 274 -17.16 -7.69 25.64
N TYR A 275 -17.55 -7.25 24.47
CA TYR A 275 -17.19 -7.82 23.18
C TYR A 275 -16.60 -6.77 22.25
N VAL A 276 -16.00 -7.20 21.14
CA VAL A 276 -15.48 -6.34 20.09
C VAL A 276 -16.24 -6.61 18.79
N GLN A 277 -16.83 -5.57 18.22
CA GLN A 277 -17.46 -5.60 16.91
C GLN A 277 -17.01 -4.37 16.12
N ASN A 278 -16.58 -4.55 14.87
CA ASN A 278 -16.07 -3.46 14.03
C ASN A 278 -14.94 -2.65 14.71
N GLY A 279 -14.07 -3.32 15.47
CA GLY A 279 -12.98 -2.68 16.21
C GLY A 279 -13.41 -1.84 17.41
N LYS A 280 -14.69 -1.88 17.81
CA LYS A 280 -15.22 -1.15 18.96
C LYS A 280 -15.62 -2.13 20.07
N LYS A 281 -15.35 -1.73 21.31
CA LYS A 281 -15.84 -2.47 22.48
C LYS A 281 -17.33 -2.16 22.71
N VAL A 282 -18.13 -3.20 22.84
CA VAL A 282 -19.56 -3.16 23.08
C VAL A 282 -19.85 -3.87 24.41
N LEU A 283 -20.52 -3.18 25.34
CA LEU A 283 -21.01 -3.79 26.57
C LEU A 283 -22.43 -4.31 26.32
N VAL A 284 -22.60 -5.61 26.40
CA VAL A 284 -23.88 -6.31 26.31
C VAL A 284 -24.36 -6.59 27.73
N LYS A 285 -25.50 -6.04 28.10
CA LYS A 285 -26.11 -6.14 29.43
C LYS A 285 -27.00 -7.36 29.57
#